data_9a5c3b598fadabb9a8c81584225de8c3
#
_entry.id   9a5c3b598fadabb9a8c81584225de8c3
#
_cell.length_a   1.000
_cell.length_b   1.000
_cell.length_c   1.000
_cell.angle_alpha   90.00
_cell.angle_beta   90.00
_cell.angle_gamma   90.00
#
_symmetry.space_group_name_H-M   'P 1'
#
loop_
_entity.id
_entity.type
_entity.pdbx_description
1 polymer ?
#
loop_
_entity_poly.entity_id
_entity_poly.type
_entity_poly.pdbx_seq_one_letter_code
_entity_poly.pdbx_strand_id
1 'polypeptide(L)'
;GENAAALLSLMPQLMGYYQHSAMGSKPVITNLAEARRYAGAMFFGLHEERVYMICMDQSGRVLRPALLHKGTIDQVQIYPREVVETALRYHAHAVLLAHNHPSGTAEPSQDDYDATRAVISALNVIGVRVIDHLIFAGNSVYSMTQNSQFDGRQDEREISYIMRSRSVPGRRGTLREEQEDELIALKMDEWNGI
;
A
#
# COMPACT_ATOMS: atom_id res chain seq x y z
N GLY A 1 -24.78 -5.22 -29.98
CA GLY A 1 -25.44 -6.44 -29.55
C GLY A 1 -24.86 -6.88 -28.18
N GLU A 2 -25.51 -7.80 -27.52
CA GLU A 2 -25.14 -8.29 -26.16
C GLU A 2 -23.69 -8.75 -26.05
N ASN A 3 -23.19 -9.44 -27.07
CA ASN A 3 -21.79 -9.90 -27.10
C ASN A 3 -20.78 -8.75 -27.11
N ALA A 4 -21.10 -7.64 -27.80
CA ALA A 4 -20.22 -6.46 -27.80
C ALA A 4 -20.24 -5.76 -26.44
N ALA A 5 -21.38 -5.67 -25.77
CA ALA A 5 -21.50 -5.10 -24.44
C ALA A 5 -20.72 -5.95 -23.41
N ALA A 6 -20.84 -7.28 -23.47
CA ALA A 6 -20.08 -8.20 -22.62
C ALA A 6 -18.56 -8.06 -22.85
N LEU A 7 -18.13 -7.91 -24.10
CA LEU A 7 -16.71 -7.72 -24.43
C LEU A 7 -16.18 -6.39 -23.88
N LEU A 8 -16.96 -5.32 -24.03
CA LEU A 8 -16.60 -3.99 -23.51
C LEU A 8 -16.53 -3.98 -21.98
N SER A 9 -17.40 -4.73 -21.29
CA SER A 9 -17.37 -4.84 -19.81
C SER A 9 -16.15 -5.57 -19.27
N LEU A 10 -15.51 -6.42 -20.08
CA LEU A 10 -14.26 -7.12 -19.71
C LEU A 10 -13.00 -6.29 -19.98
N MET A 11 -13.07 -5.27 -20.82
CA MET A 11 -11.90 -4.47 -21.20
C MET A 11 -11.15 -3.85 -20.02
N PRO A 12 -11.82 -3.26 -19.01
CA PRO A 12 -11.12 -2.72 -17.85
C PRO A 12 -10.31 -3.79 -17.10
N GLN A 13 -10.90 -4.97 -16.88
CA GLN A 13 -10.22 -6.06 -16.18
C GLN A 13 -9.02 -6.60 -16.97
N LEU A 14 -9.16 -6.74 -18.29
CA LEU A 14 -8.06 -7.11 -19.17
C LEU A 14 -6.94 -6.07 -19.17
N MET A 15 -7.27 -4.79 -19.15
CA MET A 15 -6.29 -3.72 -19.08
C MET A 15 -5.53 -3.74 -17.75
N GLY A 16 -6.22 -3.93 -16.62
CA GLY A 16 -5.59 -4.11 -15.30
C GLY A 16 -4.65 -5.30 -15.27
N TYR A 17 -5.09 -6.44 -15.80
CA TYR A 17 -4.25 -7.65 -15.94
C TYR A 17 -3.02 -7.39 -16.81
N TYR A 18 -3.19 -6.74 -17.95
CA TYR A 18 -2.08 -6.41 -18.86
C TYR A 18 -1.07 -5.48 -18.19
N GLN A 19 -1.52 -4.41 -17.53
CA GLN A 19 -0.65 -3.48 -16.81
C GLN A 19 0.14 -4.21 -15.71
N HIS A 20 -0.52 -5.06 -14.92
CA HIS A 20 0.13 -5.85 -13.89
C HIS A 20 1.15 -6.85 -14.48
N SER A 21 0.80 -7.53 -15.57
CA SER A 21 1.67 -8.48 -16.26
C SER A 21 2.90 -7.81 -16.88
N ALA A 22 2.74 -6.60 -17.40
CA ALA A 22 3.83 -5.82 -17.99
C ALA A 22 4.90 -5.38 -16.97
N MET A 23 4.60 -5.40 -15.67
CA MET A 23 5.56 -5.08 -14.61
C MET A 23 6.54 -6.22 -14.29
N GLY A 24 6.38 -7.37 -14.94
CA GLY A 24 7.23 -8.54 -14.71
C GLY A 24 6.80 -9.38 -13.50
N SER A 25 7.49 -10.52 -13.32
CA SER A 25 7.09 -11.52 -12.32
C SER A 25 7.38 -11.12 -10.87
N LYS A 26 8.30 -10.18 -10.64
CA LYS A 26 8.71 -9.72 -9.30
C LYS A 26 9.13 -8.24 -9.35
N PRO A 27 8.19 -7.32 -9.49
CA PRO A 27 8.49 -5.90 -9.53
C PRO A 27 9.10 -5.44 -8.20
N VAL A 28 9.91 -4.39 -8.27
CA VAL A 28 10.51 -3.75 -7.10
C VAL A 28 9.80 -2.42 -6.88
N ILE A 29 9.43 -2.14 -5.63
CA ILE A 29 8.76 -0.90 -5.21
C ILE A 29 9.71 -0.17 -4.28
N THR A 30 10.31 0.92 -4.76
CA THR A 30 11.27 1.75 -4.01
C THR A 30 10.78 3.18 -3.81
N ASN A 31 9.71 3.56 -4.50
CA ASN A 31 9.14 4.91 -4.43
C ASN A 31 7.62 4.89 -4.62
N LEU A 32 6.99 6.03 -4.34
CA LEU A 32 5.53 6.17 -4.42
C LEU A 32 4.99 5.95 -5.84
N ALA A 33 5.71 6.37 -6.88
CA ALA A 33 5.27 6.21 -8.27
C ALA A 33 5.17 4.72 -8.66
N GLU A 34 6.15 3.91 -8.25
CA GLU A 34 6.13 2.46 -8.47
C GLU A 34 5.02 1.78 -7.65
N ALA A 35 4.82 2.21 -6.39
CA ALA A 35 3.74 1.73 -5.54
C ALA A 35 2.37 2.02 -6.14
N ARG A 36 2.14 3.25 -6.61
CA ARG A 36 0.90 3.66 -7.29
C ARG A 36 0.65 2.85 -8.54
N ARG A 37 1.66 2.72 -9.39
CA ARG A 37 1.55 1.96 -10.63
C ARG A 37 1.22 0.50 -10.35
N TYR A 38 1.92 -0.12 -9.40
CA TYR A 38 1.70 -1.52 -9.05
C TYR A 38 0.31 -1.75 -8.43
N ALA A 39 0.01 -1.04 -7.36
CA ALA A 39 -1.24 -1.22 -6.64
C ALA A 39 -2.45 -0.73 -7.45
N GLY A 40 -2.32 0.38 -8.19
CA GLY A 40 -3.39 0.93 -9.01
C GLY A 40 -3.87 -0.03 -10.11
N ALA A 41 -2.96 -0.80 -10.71
CA ALA A 41 -3.32 -1.82 -11.69
C ALA A 41 -4.24 -2.92 -11.11
N MET A 42 -4.17 -3.16 -9.80
CA MET A 42 -5.00 -4.17 -9.11
C MET A 42 -6.45 -3.73 -8.94
N PHE A 43 -6.71 -2.41 -8.96
CA PHE A 43 -8.05 -1.84 -8.76
C PHE A 43 -8.75 -1.44 -10.07
N PHE A 44 -8.05 -1.56 -11.19
CA PHE A 44 -8.58 -1.12 -12.47
C PHE A 44 -9.85 -1.89 -12.85
N GLY A 45 -10.96 -1.16 -13.06
CA GLY A 45 -12.26 -1.74 -13.42
C GLY A 45 -12.99 -2.47 -12.28
N LEU A 46 -12.56 -2.31 -11.03
CA LEU A 46 -13.29 -2.82 -9.88
C LEU A 46 -14.41 -1.86 -9.47
N HIS A 47 -15.58 -2.42 -9.19
CA HIS A 47 -16.76 -1.70 -8.70
C HIS A 47 -17.08 -2.01 -7.22
N GLU A 48 -16.28 -2.84 -6.58
CA GLU A 48 -16.36 -3.21 -5.18
C GLU A 48 -15.09 -2.80 -4.47
N GLU A 49 -15.20 -2.54 -3.17
CA GLU A 49 -14.06 -2.22 -2.33
C GLU A 49 -13.22 -3.47 -2.09
N ARG A 50 -11.92 -3.32 -2.20
CA ARG A 50 -10.95 -4.37 -1.87
C ARG A 50 -9.76 -3.77 -1.15
N VAL A 51 -9.28 -4.51 -0.16
CA VAL A 51 -8.05 -4.18 0.56
C VAL A 51 -7.01 -5.25 0.28
N TYR A 52 -5.85 -4.82 -0.16
CA TYR A 52 -4.70 -5.68 -0.39
C TYR A 52 -3.56 -5.33 0.54
N MET A 53 -2.84 -6.37 0.98
CA MET A 53 -1.53 -6.26 1.61
C MET A 53 -0.48 -6.79 0.65
N ILE A 54 0.39 -5.92 0.18
CA ILE A 54 1.45 -6.25 -0.75
C ILE A 54 2.70 -6.56 0.07
N CYS A 55 3.03 -7.85 0.19
CA CYS A 55 4.20 -8.32 0.92
C CYS A 55 5.47 -8.13 0.09
N MET A 56 6.53 -7.61 0.70
CA MET A 56 7.79 -7.30 0.06
C MET A 56 8.98 -7.82 0.87
N ASP A 57 10.08 -8.10 0.17
CA ASP A 57 11.36 -8.41 0.79
C ASP A 57 12.10 -7.12 1.22
N GLN A 58 13.30 -7.28 1.78
CA GLN A 58 14.15 -6.19 2.25
C GLN A 58 14.56 -5.21 1.13
N SER A 59 14.57 -5.65 -0.13
CA SER A 59 14.93 -4.82 -1.29
C SER A 59 13.73 -4.11 -1.92
N GLY A 60 12.52 -4.25 -1.34
CA GLY A 60 11.27 -3.73 -1.93
C GLY A 60 10.71 -4.59 -3.05
N ARG A 61 11.25 -5.78 -3.27
CA ARG A 61 10.74 -6.70 -4.28
C ARG A 61 9.42 -7.30 -3.81
N VAL A 62 8.41 -7.24 -4.63
CA VAL A 62 7.10 -7.81 -4.34
C VAL A 62 7.21 -9.33 -4.27
N LEU A 63 6.85 -9.89 -3.13
CA LEU A 63 6.74 -11.33 -2.90
C LEU A 63 5.35 -11.83 -3.25
N ARG A 64 4.32 -11.15 -2.73
CA ARG A 64 2.93 -11.51 -2.97
C ARG A 64 1.97 -10.35 -2.62
N PRO A 65 1.00 -10.03 -3.48
CA PRO A 65 -0.20 -9.32 -3.06
C PRO A 65 -1.18 -10.32 -2.43
N ALA A 66 -1.68 -10.02 -1.24
CA ALA A 66 -2.69 -10.79 -0.53
C ALA A 66 -3.96 -9.95 -0.40
N LEU A 67 -5.11 -10.49 -0.82
CA LEU A 67 -6.41 -9.87 -0.59
C LEU A 67 -6.78 -10.07 0.88
N LEU A 68 -6.93 -8.99 1.64
CA LEU A 68 -7.35 -9.02 3.05
C LEU A 68 -8.85 -8.87 3.19
N HIS A 69 -9.46 -8.03 2.36
CA HIS A 69 -10.90 -7.77 2.41
C HIS A 69 -11.49 -7.55 1.03
N LYS A 70 -12.73 -7.99 0.85
CA LYS A 70 -13.56 -7.79 -0.32
C LYS A 70 -15.00 -7.61 0.15
N GLY A 71 -15.61 -6.46 -0.14
CA GLY A 71 -17.00 -6.24 0.28
C GLY A 71 -17.56 -4.89 -0.13
N THR A 72 -18.76 -4.58 0.37
CA THR A 72 -19.45 -3.32 0.22
C THR A 72 -19.12 -2.38 1.38
N ILE A 73 -19.21 -1.11 1.11
CA ILE A 73 -18.80 0.14 1.73
C ILE A 73 -18.96 0.28 3.28
N ASP A 74 -19.66 -0.60 3.98
CA ASP A 74 -20.08 -0.29 5.34
C ASP A 74 -19.10 -0.68 6.47
N GLN A 75 -18.11 -1.53 6.25
CA GLN A 75 -17.04 -1.78 7.24
C GLN A 75 -15.87 -2.56 6.61
N VAL A 76 -14.71 -1.93 6.48
CA VAL A 76 -13.45 -2.62 6.18
C VAL A 76 -12.94 -3.28 7.46
N GLN A 77 -13.30 -4.54 7.68
CA GLN A 77 -12.73 -5.30 8.79
C GLN A 77 -11.42 -5.96 8.36
N ILE A 78 -10.30 -5.38 8.79
CA ILE A 78 -8.98 -6.01 8.69
C ILE A 78 -8.67 -6.67 10.03
N TYR A 79 -8.53 -7.98 10.03
CA TYR A 79 -8.21 -8.72 11.26
C TYR A 79 -6.69 -8.76 11.49
N PRO A 80 -6.16 -8.21 12.60
CA PRO A 80 -4.72 -8.20 12.88
C PRO A 80 -4.08 -9.59 12.82
N ARG A 81 -4.80 -10.63 13.26
CA ARG A 81 -4.34 -12.02 13.19
C ARG A 81 -4.07 -12.45 11.75
N GLU A 82 -4.99 -12.19 10.83
CA GLU A 82 -4.87 -12.56 9.42
C GLU A 82 -3.69 -11.83 8.75
N VAL A 83 -3.49 -10.57 9.11
CA VAL A 83 -2.36 -9.76 8.65
C VAL A 83 -1.03 -10.36 9.09
N VAL A 84 -0.91 -10.73 10.37
CA VAL A 84 0.31 -11.37 10.92
C VAL A 84 0.56 -12.73 10.26
N GLU A 85 -0.47 -13.58 10.16
CA GLU A 85 -0.35 -14.89 9.51
C GLU A 85 0.09 -14.75 8.04
N THR A 86 -0.44 -13.76 7.34
CA THR A 86 -0.09 -13.50 5.94
C THR A 86 1.35 -13.00 5.81
N ALA A 87 1.78 -12.07 6.65
CA ALA A 87 3.15 -11.56 6.66
C ALA A 87 4.17 -12.67 6.91
N LEU A 88 3.90 -13.53 7.89
CA LEU A 88 4.76 -14.68 8.21
C LEU A 88 4.78 -15.72 7.08
N ARG A 89 3.62 -16.04 6.51
CA ARG A 89 3.49 -17.00 5.40
C ARG A 89 4.35 -16.62 4.20
N TYR A 90 4.41 -15.34 3.86
CA TYR A 90 5.18 -14.84 2.73
C TYR A 90 6.55 -14.32 3.09
N HIS A 91 7.00 -14.49 4.34
CA HIS A 91 8.29 -13.99 4.84
C HIS A 91 8.49 -12.51 4.52
N ALA A 92 7.44 -11.71 4.72
CA ALA A 92 7.46 -10.29 4.43
C ALA A 92 8.44 -9.56 5.36
N HIS A 93 9.25 -8.67 4.79
CA HIS A 93 10.11 -7.74 5.51
C HIS A 93 9.43 -6.38 5.68
N ALA A 94 8.64 -6.03 4.68
CA ALA A 94 7.79 -4.85 4.68
C ALA A 94 6.48 -5.14 3.94
N VAL A 95 5.47 -4.32 4.21
CA VAL A 95 4.19 -4.39 3.53
C VAL A 95 3.74 -3.00 3.08
N LEU A 96 3.04 -2.96 1.96
CA LEU A 96 2.28 -1.82 1.48
C LEU A 96 0.80 -2.20 1.55
N LEU A 97 -0.01 -1.42 2.26
CA LEU A 97 -1.46 -1.54 2.21
C LEU A 97 -2.00 -0.74 1.02
N ALA A 98 -3.03 -1.26 0.40
CA ALA A 98 -3.72 -0.56 -0.67
C ALA A 98 -5.19 -0.94 -0.68
N HIS A 99 -6.09 0.05 -0.81
CA HIS A 99 -7.51 -0.20 -1.05
C HIS A 99 -8.10 0.83 -2.01
N ASN A 100 -9.29 0.54 -2.53
CA ASN A 100 -9.99 1.43 -3.44
C ASN A 100 -11.33 1.88 -2.85
N HIS A 101 -11.68 3.13 -3.13
CA HIS A 101 -13.02 3.70 -2.93
C HIS A 101 -13.74 3.81 -4.28
N PRO A 102 -14.60 2.86 -4.65
CA PRO A 102 -15.18 2.80 -5.99
C PRO A 102 -16.06 3.99 -6.35
N SER A 103 -16.71 4.60 -5.38
CA SER A 103 -17.68 5.69 -5.56
C SER A 103 -17.32 6.99 -4.87
N GLY A 104 -16.13 7.07 -4.25
CA GLY A 104 -15.77 8.16 -3.35
C GLY A 104 -14.60 8.99 -3.78
N THR A 105 -14.07 9.71 -2.83
CA THR A 105 -12.79 10.41 -2.88
C THR A 105 -11.69 9.49 -2.37
N ALA A 106 -10.44 9.81 -2.69
CA ALA A 106 -9.30 9.07 -2.14
C ALA A 106 -8.97 9.45 -0.69
N GLU A 107 -9.75 10.33 -0.05
CA GLU A 107 -9.56 10.69 1.34
C GLU A 107 -9.83 9.50 2.26
N PRO A 108 -8.94 9.24 3.24
CA PRO A 108 -9.14 8.18 4.22
C PRO A 108 -10.31 8.51 5.17
N SER A 109 -11.10 7.51 5.49
CA SER A 109 -12.10 7.54 6.55
C SER A 109 -11.43 7.35 7.92
N GLN A 110 -12.20 7.59 9.01
CA GLN A 110 -11.71 7.27 10.36
C GLN A 110 -11.42 5.77 10.51
N ASP A 111 -12.26 4.91 9.90
CA ASP A 111 -12.08 3.46 9.93
C ASP A 111 -10.79 3.02 9.21
N ASP A 112 -10.39 3.72 8.14
CA ASP A 112 -9.11 3.47 7.46
C ASP A 112 -7.92 3.79 8.37
N TYR A 113 -7.99 4.90 9.10
CA TYR A 113 -6.97 5.24 10.10
C TYR A 113 -6.89 4.20 11.21
N ASP A 114 -8.03 3.77 11.76
CA ASP A 114 -8.08 2.80 12.85
C ASP A 114 -7.58 1.42 12.39
N ALA A 115 -8.00 0.97 11.23
CA ALA A 115 -7.53 -0.28 10.63
C ALA A 115 -6.02 -0.24 10.35
N THR A 116 -5.52 0.87 9.81
CA THR A 116 -4.09 1.04 9.53
C THR A 116 -3.26 1.01 10.81
N ARG A 117 -3.69 1.71 11.88
CA ARG A 117 -3.02 1.66 13.19
C ARG A 117 -2.99 0.24 13.76
N ALA A 118 -4.10 -0.48 13.67
CA ALA A 118 -4.17 -1.87 14.14
C ALA A 118 -3.19 -2.78 13.38
N VAL A 119 -3.08 -2.61 12.06
CA VAL A 119 -2.13 -3.35 11.22
C VAL A 119 -0.69 -3.01 11.58
N ILE A 120 -0.35 -1.72 11.72
CA ILE A 120 0.99 -1.27 12.12
C ILE A 120 1.36 -1.89 13.47
N SER A 121 0.48 -1.80 14.47
CA SER A 121 0.72 -2.35 15.79
C SER A 121 0.97 -3.85 15.76
N ALA A 122 0.17 -4.61 15.01
CA ALA A 122 0.31 -6.05 14.89
C ALA A 122 1.61 -6.47 14.20
N LEU A 123 1.97 -5.80 13.11
CA LEU A 123 3.17 -6.12 12.33
C LEU A 123 4.47 -5.69 13.02
N ASN A 124 4.45 -4.60 13.78
CA ASN A 124 5.61 -4.16 14.55
C ASN A 124 6.06 -5.21 15.57
N VAL A 125 5.14 -5.98 16.16
CA VAL A 125 5.47 -7.06 17.12
C VAL A 125 6.37 -8.12 16.48
N ILE A 126 6.21 -8.38 15.18
CA ILE A 126 7.00 -9.37 14.44
C ILE A 126 8.11 -8.75 13.57
N GLY A 127 8.37 -7.44 13.74
CA GLY A 127 9.43 -6.74 13.02
C GLY A 127 9.16 -6.48 11.54
N VAL A 128 7.91 -6.55 11.10
CA VAL A 128 7.49 -6.24 9.71
C VAL A 128 7.00 -4.80 9.64
N ARG A 129 7.54 -4.02 8.70
CA ARG A 129 7.20 -2.60 8.55
C ARG A 129 6.03 -2.40 7.61
N VAL A 130 5.12 -1.49 7.96
CA VAL A 130 4.15 -0.92 7.01
C VAL A 130 4.79 0.31 6.41
N ILE A 131 5.02 0.31 5.09
CA ILE A 131 5.68 1.43 4.40
C ILE A 131 4.72 2.53 4.00
N ASP A 132 3.49 2.17 3.66
CA ASP A 132 2.41 3.12 3.36
C ASP A 132 1.06 2.41 3.35
N HIS A 133 -0.02 3.22 3.33
CA HIS A 133 -1.36 2.79 2.99
C HIS A 133 -1.89 3.72 1.88
N LEU A 134 -2.09 3.17 0.69
CA LEU A 134 -2.56 3.89 -0.49
C LEU A 134 -4.05 3.68 -0.70
N ILE A 135 -4.79 4.78 -0.86
CA ILE A 135 -6.22 4.76 -1.12
C ILE A 135 -6.48 5.26 -2.54
N PHE A 136 -7.14 4.47 -3.34
CA PHE A 136 -7.41 4.75 -4.75
C PHE A 136 -8.87 5.10 -4.99
N ALA A 137 -9.11 6.23 -5.69
CA ALA A 137 -10.44 6.62 -6.16
C ALA A 137 -10.34 7.17 -7.58
N GLY A 138 -10.77 6.41 -8.56
CA GLY A 138 -10.60 6.76 -9.97
C GLY A 138 -9.11 6.94 -10.32
N ASN A 139 -8.74 8.15 -10.73
CA ASN A 139 -7.35 8.51 -11.06
C ASN A 139 -6.58 9.10 -9.86
N SER A 140 -7.27 9.37 -8.76
CA SER A 140 -6.67 9.94 -7.55
C SER A 140 -6.15 8.84 -6.65
N VAL A 141 -5.04 9.14 -5.95
CA VAL A 141 -4.51 8.29 -4.89
C VAL A 141 -4.11 9.16 -3.71
N TYR A 142 -4.43 8.67 -2.52
CA TYR A 142 -4.00 9.26 -1.26
C TYR A 142 -2.94 8.35 -0.64
N SER A 143 -1.83 8.94 -0.19
CA SER A 143 -0.81 8.27 0.63
C SER A 143 -0.99 8.69 2.08
N MET A 144 -1.29 7.75 2.95
CA MET A 144 -1.49 8.07 4.37
C MET A 144 -0.18 8.45 5.05
N THR A 145 0.95 7.86 4.63
CA THR A 145 2.27 8.20 5.17
C THR A 145 2.69 9.63 4.79
N GLN A 146 2.39 10.06 3.56
CA GLN A 146 2.69 11.41 3.10
C GLN A 146 1.60 12.41 3.53
N ASN A 147 0.48 11.93 4.06
CA ASN A 147 -0.70 12.72 4.42
C ASN A 147 -1.10 13.68 3.28
N SER A 148 -1.15 13.17 2.05
CA SER A 148 -1.38 13.96 0.86
C SER A 148 -2.05 13.17 -0.25
N GLN A 149 -2.90 13.87 -1.01
CA GLN A 149 -3.56 13.34 -2.19
C GLN A 149 -2.73 13.65 -3.44
N PHE A 150 -2.60 12.66 -4.31
CA PHE A 150 -1.91 12.79 -5.60
C PHE A 150 -2.92 12.60 -6.73
N ASP A 151 -2.93 13.54 -7.67
CA ASP A 151 -3.65 13.41 -8.94
C ASP A 151 -2.70 12.79 -9.97
N GLY A 152 -3.21 11.91 -10.83
CA GLY A 152 -2.44 11.26 -11.89
C GLY A 152 -1.80 12.19 -12.92
N ARG A 153 -2.04 13.49 -12.83
CA ARG A 153 -1.48 14.53 -13.70
C ARG A 153 -0.36 15.35 -13.07
N GLN A 154 -0.04 15.14 -11.79
CA GLN A 154 1.00 15.90 -11.12
C GLN A 154 2.34 15.19 -11.18
N ASP A 155 3.38 15.98 -11.45
CA ASP A 155 4.78 15.58 -11.54
C ASP A 155 5.18 14.56 -10.46
N GLU A 156 5.80 13.49 -10.93
CA GLU A 156 6.47 12.46 -10.16
C GLU A 156 7.66 13.02 -9.41
N ARG A 157 7.43 13.80 -8.36
CA ARG A 157 8.51 14.08 -7.42
C ARG A 157 8.86 12.77 -6.75
N GLU A 158 10.08 12.33 -6.93
CA GLU A 158 10.66 11.15 -6.29
C GLU A 158 10.51 11.24 -4.77
N ILE A 159 9.39 10.75 -4.27
CA ILE A 159 9.26 10.44 -2.86
C ILE A 159 9.77 9.00 -2.73
N SER A 160 11.05 8.85 -2.42
CA SER A 160 11.62 7.55 -2.20
C SER A 160 11.07 6.96 -0.91
N TYR A 161 10.43 5.81 -0.98
CA TYR A 161 10.25 4.96 0.19
C TYR A 161 11.63 4.46 0.61
N ILE A 162 12.21 5.11 1.60
CA ILE A 162 13.50 4.68 2.12
C ILE A 162 13.29 3.35 2.82
N MET A 163 13.53 2.27 2.12
CA MET A 163 13.64 0.93 2.68
C MET A 163 14.94 0.83 3.46
N ARG A 164 15.12 1.70 4.47
CA ARG A 164 16.28 1.62 5.34
C ARG A 164 16.15 0.37 6.19
N SER A 165 17.04 -0.59 5.98
CA SER A 165 17.32 -1.61 6.98
C SER A 165 17.69 -0.89 8.27
N ARG A 166 17.00 -1.18 9.38
CA ARG A 166 17.58 -0.92 10.69
C ARG A 166 18.91 -1.66 10.70
N SER A 167 20.00 -0.90 10.63
CA SER A 167 21.32 -1.45 10.87
C SER A 167 21.28 -2.12 12.23
N VAL A 168 21.67 -3.38 12.26
CA VAL A 168 21.99 -4.12 13.47
C VAL A 168 22.84 -3.21 14.35
N PRO A 169 22.58 -3.09 15.68
CA PRO A 169 23.38 -2.23 16.54
C PRO A 169 24.86 -2.62 16.44
N GLY A 170 25.67 -1.76 15.83
CA GLY A 170 27.11 -2.02 15.63
C GLY A 170 27.76 -1.23 14.49
N ARG A 171 27.02 -0.59 13.60
CA ARG A 171 27.59 0.35 12.63
C ARG A 171 27.11 1.77 12.91
N ARG A 172 28.05 2.67 13.18
CA ARG A 172 27.83 4.10 13.38
C ARG A 172 27.15 4.69 12.13
N GLY A 173 25.86 5.05 12.27
CA GLY A 173 25.16 5.88 11.32
C GLY A 173 25.76 7.29 11.29
N THR A 174 25.66 7.99 10.18
CA THR A 174 26.01 9.40 10.13
C THR A 174 24.95 10.22 10.86
N LEU A 175 25.32 11.35 11.46
CA LEU A 175 24.43 12.26 12.21
C LEU A 175 23.15 12.65 11.40
N ARG A 176 23.21 12.61 10.08
CA ARG A 176 22.09 12.87 9.18
C ARG A 176 21.07 11.73 9.15
N GLU A 177 21.53 10.50 9.28
CA GLU A 177 20.66 9.30 9.31
C GLU A 177 19.88 9.22 10.63
N GLU A 178 20.53 9.59 11.75
CA GLU A 178 19.88 9.64 13.06
C GLU A 178 18.79 10.73 13.12
N GLN A 179 19.02 11.89 12.51
CA GLN A 179 18.03 12.99 12.45
C GLN A 179 16.81 12.64 11.58
N GLU A 180 17.00 11.92 10.48
CA GLU A 180 15.89 11.50 9.62
C GLU A 180 15.08 10.36 10.26
N ASP A 181 15.73 9.44 10.98
CA ASP A 181 15.05 8.38 11.74
C ASP A 181 14.26 8.97 12.92
N GLU A 182 14.79 10.01 13.59
CA GLU A 182 14.11 10.74 14.65
C GLU A 182 12.89 11.53 14.13
N LEU A 183 13.01 12.12 12.94
CA LEU A 183 11.90 12.82 12.29
C LEU A 183 10.78 11.88 11.84
N ILE A 184 11.12 10.66 11.39
CA ILE A 184 10.15 9.62 11.04
C ILE A 184 9.49 9.08 12.33
N ALA A 185 10.25 8.86 13.38
CA ALA A 185 9.74 8.44 14.68
C ALA A 185 8.78 9.48 15.28
N LEU A 186 9.16 10.78 15.23
CA LEU A 186 8.29 11.89 15.69
C LEU A 186 6.99 11.99 14.88
N LYS A 187 7.03 11.81 13.57
CA LYS A 187 5.81 11.79 12.74
C LYS A 187 4.93 10.57 13.01
N MET A 188 5.54 9.43 13.34
CA MET A 188 4.78 8.24 13.72
C MET A 188 4.22 8.37 15.14
N ASP A 189 4.91 9.08 16.05
CA ASP A 189 4.41 9.37 17.40
C ASP A 189 3.29 10.42 17.39
N GLU A 190 3.35 11.43 16.51
CA GLU A 190 2.21 12.33 16.24
C GLU A 190 1.00 11.56 15.69
N TRP A 191 1.24 10.53 14.90
CA TRP A 191 0.19 9.64 14.37
C TRP A 191 -0.41 8.73 15.47
N ASN A 192 0.41 8.33 16.44
CA ASN A 192 -0.01 7.48 17.58
C ASN A 192 -0.59 8.29 18.75
N GLY A 193 -0.52 9.61 18.72
CA GLY A 193 -0.89 10.52 19.83
C GLY A 193 -2.23 11.22 19.68
N ILE A 194 -3.05 10.88 18.65
CA ILE A 194 -4.39 11.44 18.44
C ILE A 194 -5.45 10.41 18.77
#